data_5f83a33c800fd0650aa7a67972d0b8d8
#
_entry.id   5f83a33c800fd0650aa7a67972d0b8d8
#
_cell.length_a   1.000
_cell.length_b   1.000
_cell.length_c   1.000
_cell.angle_alpha   90.00
_cell.angle_beta   90.00
_cell.angle_gamma   90.00
#
_symmetry.space_group_name_H-M   'P 1'
#
loop_
_entity.id
_entity.type
_entity.pdbx_description
1 polymer ?
#
loop_
_entity_poly.entity_id
_entity_poly.type
_entity_poly.pdbx_seq_one_letter_code
_entity_poly.pdbx_strand_id
1 'polypeptide(L)'
;MRKKDNISSHAITIKGFGNFVGKVLKRKYLVIGVATILMIVSYLMLPLIGMEFMPKTESKEFSILVTMEPGTRLKSTDNAVGTIEDAIRTLGQDDIEWQYTLVGPSNLESQSGGKLESENQSQIKVKIKKDSKLDADYFITNINENYPLPEGVEISYEK
;
A
#
# COMPACT_ATOMS: atom_id res chain seq x y z
N MET A 1 29.05 55.31 35.71
CA MET A 1 27.78 55.72 35.07
C MET A 1 27.24 54.56 34.25
N ARG A 2 26.17 53.91 34.72
CA ARG A 2 25.59 52.72 34.11
C ARG A 2 24.32 53.18 33.37
N LYS A 3 24.39 53.15 32.03
CA LYS A 3 23.30 53.52 31.16
C LYS A 3 22.20 52.44 31.24
N LYS A 4 21.04 52.80 31.74
CA LYS A 4 19.85 51.95 31.76
C LYS A 4 19.27 51.94 30.34
N ASP A 5 19.42 50.84 29.63
CA ASP A 5 18.73 50.65 28.38
C ASP A 5 17.24 50.34 28.67
N ASN A 6 16.41 51.33 28.38
CA ASN A 6 14.93 51.18 28.39
C ASN A 6 14.53 50.25 27.23
N ILE A 7 14.33 48.99 27.56
CA ILE A 7 13.60 48.06 26.67
C ILE A 7 12.13 48.43 26.75
N SER A 8 11.69 49.26 25.83
CA SER A 8 10.27 49.51 25.62
C SER A 8 9.64 48.27 25.01
N SER A 9 9.09 47.40 25.85
CA SER A 9 8.23 46.31 25.42
C SER A 9 6.98 46.90 24.73
N HIS A 10 6.93 46.83 23.42
CA HIS A 10 5.74 47.14 22.65
C HIS A 10 4.69 46.06 22.98
N ALA A 11 4.01 46.27 24.09
CA ALA A 11 2.80 45.52 24.37
C ALA A 11 1.73 45.97 23.37
N ILE A 12 1.57 45.22 22.29
CA ILE A 12 0.44 45.37 21.39
C ILE A 12 -0.85 45.02 22.17
N THR A 13 -1.38 46.01 22.88
CA THR A 13 -2.64 45.86 23.57
C THR A 13 -3.78 45.89 22.57
N ILE A 14 -4.16 44.73 22.06
CA ILE A 14 -5.39 44.59 21.29
C ILE A 14 -6.57 44.78 22.25
N LYS A 15 -7.06 46.01 22.37
CA LYS A 15 -8.16 46.37 23.30
C LYS A 15 -9.42 45.49 23.11
N GLY A 16 -9.66 44.96 21.91
CA GLY A 16 -10.73 44.01 21.60
C GLY A 16 -10.54 42.62 22.23
N PHE A 17 -9.29 42.15 22.28
CA PHE A 17 -8.97 40.82 22.81
C PHE A 17 -9.21 40.70 24.31
N GLY A 18 -8.83 41.72 25.09
CA GLY A 18 -9.06 41.73 26.54
C GLY A 18 -10.56 41.69 26.88
N ASN A 19 -11.41 42.41 26.15
CA ASN A 19 -12.86 42.36 26.34
C ASN A 19 -13.46 41.02 25.90
N PHE A 20 -12.95 40.40 24.88
CA PHE A 20 -13.37 39.06 24.44
C PHE A 20 -13.01 38.01 25.48
N VAL A 21 -11.78 37.97 25.94
CA VAL A 21 -11.30 37.06 26.99
C VAL A 21 -12.12 37.27 28.28
N GLY A 22 -12.39 38.51 28.68
CA GLY A 22 -13.22 38.78 29.86
C GLY A 22 -14.65 38.25 29.75
N LYS A 23 -15.27 38.30 28.57
CA LYS A 23 -16.59 37.70 28.32
C LYS A 23 -16.56 36.18 28.35
N VAL A 24 -15.53 35.58 27.77
CA VAL A 24 -15.32 34.11 27.78
C VAL A 24 -15.15 33.58 29.21
N LEU A 25 -14.30 34.24 30.00
CA LEU A 25 -14.07 33.86 31.40
C LEU A 25 -15.31 33.98 32.27
N LYS A 26 -16.15 35.01 32.06
CA LYS A 26 -17.43 35.14 32.77
C LYS A 26 -18.42 34.02 32.49
N ARG A 27 -18.33 33.41 31.31
CA ARG A 27 -19.19 32.31 30.86
C ARG A 27 -18.44 31.00 30.68
N LYS A 28 -17.48 30.73 31.56
CA LYS A 28 -16.57 29.56 31.47
C LYS A 28 -17.30 28.22 31.28
N TYR A 29 -18.41 28.01 31.98
CA TYR A 29 -19.20 26.78 31.86
C TYR A 29 -19.88 26.62 30.49
N LEU A 30 -20.32 27.75 29.89
CA LEU A 30 -20.89 27.74 28.56
C LEU A 30 -19.82 27.41 27.51
N VAL A 31 -18.62 27.97 27.64
CA VAL A 31 -17.51 27.70 26.71
C VAL A 31 -17.07 26.23 26.80
N ILE A 32 -16.96 25.72 28.02
CA ILE A 32 -16.64 24.30 28.25
C ILE A 32 -17.74 23.40 27.65
N GLY A 33 -19.00 23.74 27.85
CA GLY A 33 -20.12 22.99 27.27
C GLY A 33 -20.11 22.96 25.77
N VAL A 34 -19.88 24.10 25.11
CA VAL A 34 -19.75 24.16 23.63
C VAL A 34 -18.56 23.35 23.15
N ALA A 35 -17.40 23.47 23.82
CA ALA A 35 -16.21 22.68 23.45
C ALA A 35 -16.45 21.17 23.58
N THR A 36 -17.13 20.76 24.66
CA THR A 36 -17.48 19.34 24.86
C THR A 36 -18.45 18.84 23.81
N ILE A 37 -19.46 19.62 23.44
CA ILE A 37 -20.42 19.26 22.38
C ILE A 37 -19.68 19.12 21.03
N LEU A 38 -18.82 20.07 20.69
CA LEU A 38 -18.02 19.98 19.45
C LEU A 38 -17.13 18.75 19.43
N MET A 39 -16.52 18.40 20.57
CA MET A 39 -15.71 17.20 20.69
C MET A 39 -16.54 15.92 20.47
N ILE A 40 -17.72 15.85 21.06
CA ILE A 40 -18.63 14.71 20.91
C ILE A 40 -19.11 14.60 19.45
N VAL A 41 -19.51 15.69 18.82
CA VAL A 41 -19.92 15.73 17.42
C VAL A 41 -18.78 15.29 16.52
N SER A 42 -17.57 15.78 16.75
CA SER A 42 -16.37 15.38 16.00
C SER A 42 -16.10 13.88 16.13
N TYR A 43 -16.23 13.33 17.32
CA TYR A 43 -16.05 11.88 17.55
C TYR A 43 -17.12 11.04 16.85
N LEU A 44 -18.38 11.50 16.86
CA LEU A 44 -19.48 10.81 16.16
C LEU A 44 -19.35 10.88 14.63
N MET A 45 -18.62 11.85 14.11
CA MET A 45 -18.34 11.96 12.68
C MET A 45 -17.19 11.05 12.19
N LEU A 46 -16.34 10.54 13.10
CA LEU A 46 -15.22 9.65 12.74
C LEU A 46 -15.65 8.41 11.93
N PRO A 47 -16.72 7.68 12.28
CA PRO A 47 -17.13 6.51 11.50
C PRO A 47 -17.76 6.86 10.13
N LEU A 48 -18.17 8.11 9.91
CA LEU A 48 -18.66 8.56 8.61
C LEU A 48 -17.51 8.89 7.63
N ILE A 49 -16.31 9.14 8.15
CA ILE A 49 -15.11 9.28 7.36
C ILE A 49 -14.63 7.84 7.11
N GLY A 50 -15.04 7.27 5.97
CA GLY A 50 -14.55 5.96 5.56
C GLY A 50 -13.03 5.94 5.64
N MET A 51 -12.48 5.04 6.43
CA MET A 51 -11.04 4.79 6.48
C MET A 51 -10.62 3.97 5.28
N GLU A 52 -10.64 4.59 4.10
CA GLU A 52 -9.96 4.03 2.94
C GLU A 52 -8.48 4.36 3.09
N PHE A 53 -7.76 3.55 3.87
CA PHE A 53 -6.31 3.68 4.05
C PHE A 53 -5.53 3.43 2.76
N MET A 54 -6.11 2.71 1.83
CA MET A 54 -5.62 2.56 0.46
C MET A 54 -6.83 2.73 -0.47
N PRO A 55 -6.79 3.69 -1.41
CA PRO A 55 -7.70 3.57 -2.53
C PRO A 55 -7.43 2.17 -3.09
N LYS A 56 -8.46 1.33 -3.19
CA LYS A 56 -8.41 0.15 -4.02
C LYS A 56 -8.19 0.69 -5.43
N THR A 57 -6.93 0.96 -5.74
CA THR A 57 -6.53 1.14 -7.12
C THR A 57 -6.99 -0.15 -7.75
N GLU A 58 -7.89 -0.09 -8.69
CA GLU A 58 -8.24 -1.22 -9.56
C GLU A 58 -7.03 -1.52 -10.44
N SER A 59 -5.88 -1.68 -9.82
CA SER A 59 -4.72 -2.22 -10.48
C SER A 59 -4.98 -3.72 -10.57
N LYS A 60 -5.28 -4.15 -11.77
CA LYS A 60 -5.37 -5.57 -12.09
C LYS A 60 -3.97 -6.16 -12.04
N GLU A 61 -3.43 -6.29 -10.84
CA GLU A 61 -2.12 -6.85 -10.57
C GLU A 61 -2.30 -8.17 -9.85
N PHE A 62 -1.48 -9.14 -10.19
CA PHE A 62 -1.38 -10.39 -9.46
C PHE A 62 0.07 -10.85 -9.42
N SER A 63 0.40 -11.65 -8.43
CA SER A 63 1.70 -12.28 -8.32
C SER A 63 1.58 -13.79 -8.22
N ILE A 64 2.54 -14.46 -8.83
CA ILE A 64 2.70 -15.90 -8.80
C ILE A 64 3.98 -16.18 -8.05
N LEU A 65 3.87 -16.86 -6.91
CA LEU A 65 5.00 -17.38 -6.18
C LEU A 65 5.25 -18.81 -6.64
N VAL A 66 6.43 -19.06 -7.17
CA VAL A 66 6.87 -20.38 -7.62
C VAL A 66 7.89 -20.90 -6.63
N THR A 67 7.65 -22.08 -6.09
CA THR A 67 8.56 -22.76 -5.17
C THR A 67 8.90 -24.14 -5.72
N MET A 68 10.18 -24.40 -5.85
CA MET A 68 10.71 -25.70 -6.25
C MET A 68 11.22 -26.50 -5.03
N GLU A 69 11.57 -27.75 -5.24
CA GLU A 69 12.14 -28.58 -4.21
C GLU A 69 13.37 -27.93 -3.54
N PRO A 70 13.52 -28.05 -2.21
CA PRO A 70 14.69 -27.53 -1.51
C PRO A 70 16.00 -28.07 -2.09
N GLY A 71 16.96 -27.17 -2.34
CA GLY A 71 18.25 -27.54 -2.95
C GLY A 71 18.29 -27.42 -4.49
N THR A 72 17.18 -27.02 -5.11
CA THR A 72 17.17 -26.68 -6.53
C THR A 72 18.07 -25.46 -6.77
N ARG A 73 18.94 -25.56 -7.78
CA ARG A 73 19.84 -24.46 -8.14
C ARG A 73 19.08 -23.34 -8.84
N LEU A 74 19.52 -22.12 -8.61
CA LEU A 74 18.96 -20.89 -9.20
C LEU A 74 18.69 -21.01 -10.71
N LYS A 75 19.62 -21.59 -11.48
CA LYS A 75 19.46 -21.77 -12.94
C LYS A 75 18.29 -22.70 -13.30
N SER A 76 18.04 -23.73 -12.49
CA SER A 76 16.90 -24.63 -12.72
C SER A 76 15.58 -23.96 -12.39
N THR A 77 15.56 -23.17 -11.32
CA THR A 77 14.42 -22.34 -10.96
C THR A 77 14.11 -21.32 -12.07
N ASP A 78 15.13 -20.63 -12.57
CA ASP A 78 15.03 -19.66 -13.67
C ASP A 78 14.43 -20.29 -14.94
N ASN A 79 14.92 -21.47 -15.33
CA ASN A 79 14.39 -22.19 -16.51
C ASN A 79 12.92 -22.60 -16.34
N ALA A 80 12.54 -23.09 -15.15
CA ALA A 80 11.14 -23.48 -14.87
C ALA A 80 10.21 -22.27 -14.90
N VAL A 81 10.66 -21.17 -14.33
CA VAL A 81 9.92 -19.91 -14.29
C VAL A 81 9.77 -19.31 -15.68
N GLY A 82 10.80 -19.39 -16.52
CA GLY A 82 10.74 -18.94 -17.90
C GLY A 82 9.60 -19.58 -18.71
N THR A 83 9.30 -20.85 -18.46
CA THR A 83 8.15 -21.53 -19.09
C THR A 83 6.82 -20.89 -18.67
N ILE A 84 6.70 -20.53 -17.39
CA ILE A 84 5.49 -19.87 -16.85
C ILE A 84 5.37 -18.45 -17.40
N GLU A 85 6.48 -17.74 -17.50
CA GLU A 85 6.52 -16.40 -18.10
C GLU A 85 6.04 -16.39 -19.56
N ASP A 86 6.52 -17.36 -20.35
CA ASP A 86 6.11 -17.49 -21.75
C ASP A 86 4.64 -17.87 -21.87
N ALA A 87 4.11 -18.69 -20.97
CA ALA A 87 2.68 -18.98 -20.88
C ALA A 87 1.86 -17.71 -20.59
N ILE A 88 2.26 -16.94 -19.60
CA ILE A 88 1.59 -15.66 -19.24
C ILE A 88 1.61 -14.71 -20.45
N ARG A 89 2.77 -14.56 -21.11
CA ARG A 89 2.91 -13.69 -22.27
C ARG A 89 2.04 -14.15 -23.44
N THR A 90 1.93 -15.45 -23.65
CA THR A 90 1.09 -16.04 -24.72
C THR A 90 -0.39 -15.83 -24.42
N LEU A 91 -0.81 -15.99 -23.17
CA LEU A 91 -2.20 -15.82 -22.74
C LEU A 91 -2.63 -14.34 -22.74
N GLY A 92 -1.75 -13.47 -22.32
CA GLY A 92 -2.07 -12.05 -22.14
C GLY A 92 -1.79 -11.17 -23.35
N GLN A 93 -0.88 -11.57 -24.23
CA GLN A 93 -0.51 -10.83 -25.44
C GLN A 93 -0.44 -9.30 -25.19
N ASP A 94 -1.32 -8.55 -25.86
CA ASP A 94 -1.38 -7.09 -25.75
C ASP A 94 -2.08 -6.58 -24.49
N ASP A 95 -2.69 -7.44 -23.69
CA ASP A 95 -3.42 -7.07 -22.47
C ASP A 95 -2.51 -6.88 -21.24
N ILE A 96 -1.27 -7.30 -21.31
CA ILE A 96 -0.26 -7.10 -20.26
C ILE A 96 0.34 -5.70 -20.40
N GLU A 97 0.33 -4.93 -19.29
CA GLU A 97 1.00 -3.64 -19.21
C GLU A 97 2.49 -3.83 -18.95
N TRP A 98 2.82 -4.66 -17.96
CA TRP A 98 4.19 -5.09 -17.66
C TRP A 98 4.18 -6.43 -16.92
N GLN A 99 5.29 -7.13 -17.03
CA GLN A 99 5.61 -8.36 -16.32
C GLN A 99 7.06 -8.31 -15.89
N TYR A 100 7.35 -8.68 -14.66
CA TYR A 100 8.72 -8.89 -14.20
C TYR A 100 8.80 -10.05 -13.23
N THR A 101 9.98 -10.67 -13.17
CA THR A 101 10.24 -11.84 -12.35
C THR A 101 11.45 -11.61 -11.47
N LEU A 102 11.35 -12.05 -10.25
CA LEU A 102 12.45 -12.14 -9.30
C LEU A 102 12.75 -13.62 -9.07
N VAL A 103 13.99 -14.05 -9.29
CA VAL A 103 14.41 -15.44 -9.10
C VAL A 103 15.50 -15.50 -8.04
N GLY A 104 15.28 -16.34 -7.03
CA GLY A 104 16.23 -16.53 -5.94
C GLY A 104 16.16 -15.47 -4.85
N PRO A 105 17.12 -15.50 -3.89
CA PRO A 105 17.09 -14.65 -2.73
C PRO A 105 17.03 -13.16 -3.09
N SER A 106 16.08 -12.46 -2.56
CA SER A 106 15.88 -11.04 -2.80
C SER A 106 15.65 -10.28 -1.50
N ASN A 107 16.36 -9.15 -1.34
CA ASN A 107 16.13 -8.21 -0.23
C ASN A 107 14.99 -7.23 -0.53
N LEU A 108 14.37 -7.31 -1.69
CA LEU A 108 13.22 -6.49 -2.02
C LEU A 108 12.00 -7.04 -1.28
N GLU A 109 11.60 -6.36 -0.22
CA GLU A 109 10.29 -6.56 0.38
C GLU A 109 9.23 -6.20 -0.65
N SER A 110 8.59 -7.20 -1.21
CA SER A 110 7.45 -6.99 -2.07
C SER A 110 6.27 -6.54 -1.22
N GLN A 111 5.59 -5.46 -1.60
CA GLN A 111 4.40 -4.96 -0.91
C GLN A 111 3.24 -5.98 -0.87
N SER A 112 3.34 -7.03 -1.65
CA SER A 112 2.30 -8.05 -1.83
C SER A 112 2.89 -9.43 -2.06
N GLY A 113 3.84 -9.85 -1.29
CA GLY A 113 4.42 -11.19 -1.45
C GLY A 113 5.68 -11.29 -0.66
N GLY A 114 5.82 -12.36 0.07
CA GLY A 114 6.90 -12.59 1.01
C GLY A 114 8.29 -12.39 0.42
N LYS A 115 9.24 -12.24 1.30
CA LYS A 115 10.65 -12.19 0.98
C LYS A 115 11.09 -13.54 0.38
N LEU A 116 11.71 -13.50 -0.79
CA LEU A 116 12.36 -14.68 -1.36
C LEU A 116 13.65 -14.96 -0.57
N GLU A 117 13.74 -16.11 0.06
CA GLU A 117 14.85 -16.45 0.95
C GLU A 117 15.83 -17.46 0.34
N SER A 118 15.41 -18.18 -0.69
CA SER A 118 16.15 -19.32 -1.23
C SER A 118 16.22 -19.32 -2.76
N GLU A 119 17.23 -20.00 -3.31
CA GLU A 119 17.44 -20.12 -4.76
C GLU A 119 16.32 -20.90 -5.48
N ASN A 120 15.57 -21.72 -4.74
CA ASN A 120 14.45 -22.50 -5.26
C ASN A 120 13.13 -21.74 -5.27
N GLN A 121 13.14 -20.43 -4.99
CA GLN A 121 11.96 -19.56 -4.96
C GLN A 121 12.03 -18.51 -6.05
N SER A 122 10.88 -18.19 -6.61
CA SER A 122 10.73 -17.09 -7.57
C SER A 122 9.35 -16.43 -7.43
N GLN A 123 9.28 -15.16 -7.78
CA GLN A 123 8.04 -14.41 -7.82
C GLN A 123 7.89 -13.72 -9.18
N ILE A 124 6.79 -14.01 -9.86
CA ILE A 124 6.39 -13.34 -11.08
C ILE A 124 5.31 -12.33 -10.73
N LYS A 125 5.50 -11.08 -11.09
CA LYS A 125 4.46 -10.03 -10.97
C LYS A 125 3.98 -9.61 -12.33
N VAL A 126 2.67 -9.54 -12.45
CA VAL A 126 2.00 -9.20 -13.71
C VAL A 126 0.99 -8.10 -13.45
N LYS A 127 1.01 -7.09 -14.31
CA LYS A 127 -0.01 -6.05 -14.34
C LYS A 127 -0.74 -6.10 -15.67
N ILE A 128 -2.04 -6.23 -15.57
CA ILE A 128 -2.94 -6.25 -16.71
C ILE A 128 -3.40 -4.82 -16.99
N LYS A 129 -3.55 -4.45 -18.24
CA LYS A 129 -4.10 -3.15 -18.65
C LYS A 129 -5.51 -2.95 -18.10
N LYS A 130 -5.84 -1.75 -17.66
CA LYS A 130 -7.15 -1.42 -17.08
C LYS A 130 -8.32 -1.73 -18.02
N ASP A 131 -8.12 -1.49 -19.31
CA ASP A 131 -9.14 -1.67 -20.35
C ASP A 131 -9.30 -3.13 -20.80
N SER A 132 -8.43 -4.04 -20.34
CA SER A 132 -8.52 -5.47 -20.64
C SER A 132 -9.77 -6.09 -20.00
N LYS A 133 -10.32 -7.08 -20.66
CA LYS A 133 -11.40 -7.94 -20.12
C LYS A 133 -10.84 -9.12 -19.32
N LEU A 134 -9.52 -9.33 -19.39
CA LEU A 134 -8.83 -10.38 -18.65
C LEU A 134 -8.64 -9.94 -17.20
N ASP A 135 -8.67 -10.92 -16.32
CA ASP A 135 -8.38 -10.75 -14.90
C ASP A 135 -7.38 -11.80 -14.41
N ALA A 136 -6.97 -11.72 -13.16
CA ALA A 136 -6.05 -12.68 -12.57
C ALA A 136 -6.57 -14.11 -12.63
N ASP A 137 -7.89 -14.31 -12.43
CA ASP A 137 -8.50 -15.64 -12.43
C ASP A 137 -8.41 -16.32 -13.78
N TYR A 138 -8.51 -15.56 -14.87
CA TYR A 138 -8.30 -16.06 -16.21
C TYR A 138 -6.90 -16.68 -16.39
N PHE A 139 -5.86 -15.94 -15.94
CA PHE A 139 -4.48 -16.44 -16.06
C PHE A 139 -4.26 -17.67 -15.18
N ILE A 140 -4.71 -17.63 -13.93
CA ILE A 140 -4.55 -18.72 -12.98
C ILE A 140 -5.20 -20.02 -13.51
N THR A 141 -6.44 -19.93 -14.00
CA THR A 141 -7.18 -21.08 -14.54
C THR A 141 -6.46 -21.65 -15.78
N ASN A 142 -6.12 -20.79 -16.73
CA ASN A 142 -5.50 -21.23 -17.97
C ASN A 142 -4.09 -21.79 -17.76
N ILE A 143 -3.29 -21.24 -16.86
CA ILE A 143 -1.96 -21.79 -16.53
C ILE A 143 -2.10 -23.19 -15.95
N ASN A 144 -3.01 -23.39 -15.00
CA ASN A 144 -3.20 -24.70 -14.37
C ASN A 144 -3.74 -25.76 -15.32
N GLU A 145 -4.62 -25.38 -16.26
CA GLU A 145 -5.29 -26.33 -17.15
C GLU A 145 -4.47 -26.65 -18.41
N ASN A 146 -3.81 -25.66 -19.00
CA ASN A 146 -3.24 -25.78 -20.33
C ASN A 146 -1.69 -25.85 -20.36
N TYR A 147 -1.05 -25.48 -19.26
CA TYR A 147 0.40 -25.52 -19.16
C TYR A 147 0.84 -26.44 -18.03
N PRO A 148 1.22 -27.70 -18.37
CA PRO A 148 1.68 -28.64 -17.36
C PRO A 148 2.92 -28.07 -16.65
N LEU A 149 2.82 -27.94 -15.36
CA LEU A 149 3.93 -27.49 -14.52
C LEU A 149 5.02 -28.55 -14.51
N PRO A 150 6.31 -28.15 -14.53
CA PRO A 150 7.39 -29.10 -14.32
C PRO A 150 7.24 -29.86 -12.99
N GLU A 151 7.75 -31.08 -12.92
CA GLU A 151 7.71 -31.88 -11.69
C GLU A 151 8.41 -31.14 -10.54
N GLY A 152 7.82 -31.15 -9.34
CA GLY A 152 8.37 -30.51 -8.15
C GLY A 152 8.17 -28.98 -8.08
N VAL A 153 7.30 -28.41 -8.91
CA VAL A 153 6.94 -26.99 -8.87
C VAL A 153 5.63 -26.81 -8.11
N GLU A 154 5.68 -26.04 -7.05
CA GLU A 154 4.49 -25.56 -6.34
C GLU A 154 4.23 -24.10 -6.70
N ILE A 155 2.99 -23.76 -7.03
CA ILE A 155 2.57 -22.39 -7.37
C ILE A 155 1.56 -21.91 -6.34
N SER A 156 1.80 -20.71 -5.83
CA SER A 156 0.86 -19.95 -5.00
C SER A 156 0.54 -18.62 -5.69
N TYR A 157 -0.73 -18.24 -5.63
CA TYR A 157 -1.23 -17.02 -6.28
C TYR A 157 -1.62 -15.99 -5.23
N GLU A 158 -1.25 -14.73 -5.48
CA GLU A 158 -1.61 -13.60 -4.63
C GLU A 158 -2.21 -12.47 -5.51
N LYS A 159 -3.31 -11.90 -5.05
CA LYS A 159 -4.09 -10.87 -5.75
C LYS A 159 -4.10 -9.56 -4.97
#